data_bace7f69767933000fe81f8487dc3133
#
_entry.id   bace7f69767933000fe81f8487dc3133
#
_cell.length_a   1.000
_cell.length_b   1.000
_cell.length_c   1.000
_cell.angle_alpha   90.00
_cell.angle_beta   90.00
_cell.angle_gamma   90.00
#
_symmetry.space_group_name_H-M   'P 1'
#
loop_
_entity.id
_entity.type
_entity.pdbx_description
1 polymer ?
#
loop_
_entity_poly.entity_id
_entity_poly.type
_entity_poly.pdbx_seq_one_letter_code
_entity_poly.pdbx_strand_id
1 'polypeptide(L)'
;MARRGDDEGERRLGPLLCWAVVFADIGTSVYYVPGILYGNVGSLAGFFVFMTTSVFVLLALKYAEVVHRFPQGGGVVTVAAQAMNHWVGALGGMFILVDYSLTAAISCLSGMLYFSVVVPALEPFALMATIGTLVLLGVLNWLGVSASAKVSLAAASVAFLSDVALLLTVFSHLSLSQFLSLFPRMFAGHALTPVTILIGFAGSFLAFSGLESISQLSPVMKTPRRRVGGIALALVVVTIGLTSPLLTMFSTLLLPGNVVGDPVLSSQLVSLLGGQSGGMVLQTEVALSASALLVFAANTAIIGAYYVFMALARMQFFPAILLQRNKRRGTPHYSILLATAIPVIPLLVTDGKVGLLGDMYAFGLLAAFTLTCLGLDIVRHRERRAARAARGLAYPAAEPLGDRSGPETRRDEAAGAIAPPSSTELPATVDQLKAE
;
A
#
# COMPACT_ATOMS: atom_id res chain seq x y z
N MET A 1 21.10 -32.10 2.99
CA MET A 1 20.76 -30.94 2.15
C MET A 1 19.25 -30.83 1.83
N ALA A 2 18.46 -31.89 1.82
CA ALA A 2 17.01 -31.85 1.50
C ALA A 2 16.13 -31.09 2.54
N ARG A 3 16.42 -31.16 3.84
CA ARG A 3 15.64 -30.50 4.88
C ARG A 3 15.70 -28.95 4.87
N ARG A 4 16.70 -28.33 4.26
CA ARG A 4 16.82 -26.86 4.17
C ARG A 4 15.92 -26.26 3.07
N GLY A 5 15.59 -27.01 2.04
CA GLY A 5 14.71 -26.56 0.95
C GLY A 5 13.22 -26.56 1.35
N ASP A 6 12.80 -27.50 2.20
CA ASP A 6 11.42 -27.61 2.67
C ASP A 6 11.08 -26.52 3.69
N ASP A 7 12.02 -26.17 4.58
CA ASP A 7 11.89 -25.09 5.56
C ASP A 7 11.80 -23.69 4.92
N GLU A 8 12.45 -23.44 3.78
CA GLU A 8 12.36 -22.16 3.06
C GLU A 8 11.02 -22.04 2.29
N GLY A 9 10.46 -23.15 1.83
CA GLY A 9 9.15 -23.19 1.17
C GLY A 9 7.98 -22.92 2.12
N GLU A 10 8.06 -23.39 3.37
CA GLU A 10 7.06 -23.18 4.41
C GLU A 10 7.03 -21.74 4.96
N ARG A 11 8.13 -20.99 4.87
CA ARG A 11 8.22 -19.60 5.32
C ARG A 11 7.66 -18.57 4.33
N ARG A 12 7.32 -18.97 3.09
CA ARG A 12 6.81 -18.06 2.06
C ARG A 12 5.31 -17.82 2.22
N LEU A 13 4.88 -16.56 1.98
CA LEU A 13 3.51 -16.12 2.17
C LEU A 13 2.61 -16.57 1.02
N GLY A 14 1.51 -17.25 1.36
CA GLY A 14 0.42 -17.54 0.42
C GLY A 14 -0.53 -16.35 0.25
N PRO A 15 -1.54 -16.45 -0.65
CA PRO A 15 -2.44 -15.32 -0.95
C PRO A 15 -3.15 -14.73 0.27
N LEU A 16 -3.65 -15.58 1.18
CA LEU A 16 -4.38 -15.16 2.37
C LEU A 16 -3.48 -14.43 3.37
N LEU A 17 -2.23 -14.88 3.55
CA LEU A 17 -1.28 -14.19 4.42
C LEU A 17 -0.81 -12.86 3.79
N CYS A 18 -0.67 -12.80 2.47
CA CYS A 18 -0.39 -11.54 1.78
C CYS A 18 -1.56 -10.56 1.90
N TRP A 19 -2.81 -11.04 1.71
CA TRP A 19 -4.01 -10.25 1.95
C TRP A 19 -4.03 -9.69 3.37
N ALA A 20 -3.77 -10.52 4.35
CA ALA A 20 -3.83 -10.12 5.76
C ALA A 20 -2.82 -9.02 6.12
N VAL A 21 -1.58 -9.13 5.60
CA VAL A 21 -0.55 -8.11 5.84
C VAL A 21 -0.93 -6.78 5.18
N VAL A 22 -1.44 -6.83 3.93
CA VAL A 22 -1.88 -5.63 3.21
C VAL A 22 -3.16 -5.06 3.82
N PHE A 23 -4.12 -5.92 4.21
CA PHE A 23 -5.34 -5.48 4.87
C PHE A 23 -5.06 -4.84 6.25
N ALA A 24 -4.11 -5.39 7.01
CA ALA A 24 -3.72 -4.81 8.29
C ALA A 24 -3.12 -3.39 8.18
N ASP A 25 -2.68 -3.02 6.99
CA ASP A 25 -2.20 -1.67 6.66
C ASP A 25 -3.35 -0.80 6.11
N ILE A 26 -3.90 -1.17 4.94
CA ILE A 26 -4.95 -0.39 4.26
C ILE A 26 -6.29 -0.36 5.03
N GLY A 27 -6.65 -1.43 5.76
CA GLY A 27 -7.90 -1.53 6.50
C GLY A 27 -8.04 -0.52 7.64
N THR A 28 -6.93 0.01 8.13
CA THR A 28 -6.93 1.04 9.18
C THR A 28 -7.52 2.36 8.72
N SER A 29 -7.43 2.67 7.42
CA SER A 29 -7.97 3.89 6.84
C SER A 29 -9.49 4.01 6.99
N VAL A 30 -10.20 2.88 7.07
CA VAL A 30 -11.66 2.82 7.30
C VAL A 30 -12.06 3.56 8.58
N TYR A 31 -11.18 3.59 9.58
CA TYR A 31 -11.50 4.13 10.91
C TYR A 31 -11.27 5.64 11.04
N TYR A 32 -10.32 6.25 10.30
CA TYR A 32 -10.03 7.68 10.44
C TYR A 32 -10.45 8.52 9.23
N VAL A 33 -10.54 7.92 8.04
CA VAL A 33 -10.89 8.64 6.80
C VAL A 33 -12.28 9.27 6.83
N PRO A 34 -13.33 8.62 7.37
CA PRO A 34 -14.67 9.23 7.41
C PRO A 34 -14.66 10.61 8.06
N GLY A 35 -14.02 10.75 9.22
CA GLY A 35 -13.95 12.02 9.93
C GLY A 35 -13.10 13.08 9.22
N ILE A 36 -11.94 12.70 8.68
CA ILE A 36 -11.07 13.60 7.93
C ILE A 36 -11.79 14.16 6.70
N LEU A 37 -12.40 13.28 5.90
CA LEU A 37 -13.11 13.68 4.69
C LEU A 37 -14.36 14.51 5.01
N TYR A 38 -15.09 14.15 6.07
CA TYR A 38 -16.23 14.96 6.47
C TYR A 38 -15.80 16.38 6.87
N GLY A 39 -14.69 16.53 7.58
CA GLY A 39 -14.13 17.84 7.91
C GLY A 39 -13.79 18.67 6.67
N ASN A 40 -13.38 18.04 5.57
CA ASN A 40 -12.93 18.71 4.35
C ASN A 40 -14.05 18.96 3.33
N VAL A 41 -15.00 18.02 3.18
CA VAL A 41 -16.02 18.06 2.11
C VAL A 41 -17.44 17.76 2.62
N GLY A 42 -17.63 17.66 3.92
CA GLY A 42 -18.92 17.43 4.55
C GLY A 42 -19.54 16.10 4.12
N SER A 43 -20.86 16.10 3.87
CA SER A 43 -21.63 14.92 3.45
C SER A 43 -21.16 14.29 2.13
N LEU A 44 -20.36 14.98 1.31
CA LEU A 44 -19.77 14.46 0.09
C LEU A 44 -18.67 13.40 0.35
N ALA A 45 -18.24 13.20 1.58
CA ALA A 45 -17.20 12.24 1.94
C ALA A 45 -17.45 10.85 1.35
N GLY A 46 -18.66 10.29 1.56
CA GLY A 46 -19.05 9.00 0.99
C GLY A 46 -18.97 8.96 -0.54
N PHE A 47 -19.44 9.99 -1.23
CA PHE A 47 -19.37 10.10 -2.69
C PHE A 47 -17.94 10.02 -3.21
N PHE A 48 -17.00 10.77 -2.61
CA PHE A 48 -15.61 10.75 -3.05
C PHE A 48 -14.94 9.40 -2.80
N VAL A 49 -15.21 8.71 -1.69
CA VAL A 49 -14.68 7.35 -1.45
C VAL A 49 -15.25 6.36 -2.45
N PHE A 50 -16.55 6.41 -2.80
CA PHE A 50 -17.13 5.57 -3.86
C PHE A 50 -16.46 5.83 -5.21
N MET A 51 -16.25 7.09 -5.58
CA MET A 51 -15.61 7.45 -6.84
C MET A 51 -14.16 6.93 -6.89
N THR A 52 -13.40 7.15 -5.82
CA THR A 52 -11.99 6.75 -5.74
C THR A 52 -11.84 5.22 -5.64
N THR A 53 -12.86 4.49 -5.17
CA THR A 53 -12.87 3.01 -5.22
C THR A 53 -12.65 2.48 -6.64
N SER A 54 -13.22 3.15 -7.66
CA SER A 54 -12.99 2.74 -9.06
C SER A 54 -11.53 2.91 -9.48
N VAL A 55 -10.88 4.00 -9.04
CA VAL A 55 -9.45 4.26 -9.27
C VAL A 55 -8.59 3.26 -8.49
N PHE A 56 -9.00 2.92 -7.28
CA PHE A 56 -8.35 1.91 -6.45
C PHE A 56 -8.28 0.54 -7.14
N VAL A 57 -9.36 0.10 -7.79
CA VAL A 57 -9.36 -1.14 -8.59
C VAL A 57 -8.28 -1.08 -9.69
N LEU A 58 -8.17 0.07 -10.39
CA LEU A 58 -7.14 0.26 -11.42
C LEU A 58 -5.73 0.26 -10.83
N LEU A 59 -5.54 0.88 -9.67
CA LEU A 59 -4.27 0.85 -8.93
C LEU A 59 -3.90 -0.58 -8.51
N ALA A 60 -4.85 -1.34 -7.97
CA ALA A 60 -4.62 -2.73 -7.59
C ALA A 60 -4.16 -3.59 -8.78
N LEU A 61 -4.73 -3.39 -9.97
CA LEU A 61 -4.27 -4.05 -11.20
C LEU A 61 -2.84 -3.65 -11.58
N LYS A 62 -2.47 -2.38 -11.42
CA LYS A 62 -1.10 -1.90 -11.63
C LYS A 62 -0.13 -2.55 -10.63
N TYR A 63 -0.48 -2.60 -9.34
CA TYR A 63 0.36 -3.21 -8.32
C TYR A 63 0.49 -4.73 -8.47
N ALA A 64 -0.53 -5.43 -8.97
CA ALA A 64 -0.42 -6.85 -9.33
C ALA A 64 0.67 -7.08 -10.39
N GLU A 65 0.82 -6.16 -11.35
CA GLU A 65 1.88 -6.20 -12.33
C GLU A 65 3.24 -5.83 -11.74
N VAL A 66 3.30 -4.83 -10.85
CA VAL A 66 4.53 -4.45 -10.13
C VAL A 66 5.09 -5.64 -9.37
N VAL A 67 4.26 -6.37 -8.60
CA VAL A 67 4.65 -7.58 -7.85
C VAL A 67 5.29 -8.63 -8.76
N HIS A 68 4.78 -8.80 -9.97
CA HIS A 68 5.31 -9.76 -10.92
C HIS A 68 6.61 -9.32 -11.58
N ARG A 69 6.71 -8.05 -11.98
CA ARG A 69 7.86 -7.49 -12.71
C ARG A 69 9.06 -7.19 -11.81
N PHE A 70 8.79 -6.85 -10.55
CA PHE A 70 9.81 -6.47 -9.56
C PHE A 70 9.85 -7.46 -8.38
N PRO A 71 10.28 -8.71 -8.62
CA PRO A 71 10.26 -9.76 -7.62
C PRO A 71 11.20 -9.52 -6.44
N GLN A 72 12.15 -8.61 -6.58
CA GLN A 72 13.06 -8.16 -5.53
C GLN A 72 12.37 -7.23 -4.50
N GLY A 73 11.14 -6.76 -4.77
CA GLY A 73 10.44 -5.81 -3.90
C GLY A 73 10.96 -4.38 -4.05
N GLY A 74 10.76 -3.59 -3.01
CA GLY A 74 11.24 -2.20 -2.95
C GLY A 74 10.25 -1.15 -3.44
N GLY A 75 9.06 -1.56 -3.88
CA GLY A 75 7.95 -0.62 -4.20
C GLY A 75 8.35 0.49 -5.17
N VAL A 76 7.91 1.71 -4.85
CA VAL A 76 8.17 2.91 -5.67
C VAL A 76 9.65 3.18 -5.90
N VAL A 77 10.51 2.92 -4.92
CA VAL A 77 11.98 3.12 -5.02
C VAL A 77 12.54 2.33 -6.20
N THR A 78 12.26 1.03 -6.22
CA THR A 78 12.78 0.12 -7.24
C THR A 78 12.16 0.40 -8.62
N VAL A 79 10.84 0.60 -8.67
CA VAL A 79 10.13 0.87 -9.93
C VAL A 79 10.64 2.16 -10.57
N ALA A 80 10.73 3.25 -9.80
CA ALA A 80 11.19 4.55 -10.30
C ALA A 80 12.68 4.54 -10.67
N ALA A 81 13.53 3.88 -9.88
CA ALA A 81 14.96 3.77 -10.18
C ALA A 81 15.22 3.02 -11.49
N GLN A 82 14.52 1.90 -11.73
CA GLN A 82 14.68 1.12 -12.96
C GLN A 82 14.01 1.77 -14.18
N ALA A 83 12.87 2.43 -13.97
CA ALA A 83 12.13 3.09 -15.04
C ALA A 83 12.81 4.39 -15.54
N MET A 84 13.38 5.16 -14.62
CA MET A 84 13.93 6.50 -14.92
C MET A 84 15.42 6.56 -14.57
N ASN A 85 15.75 6.83 -13.32
CA ASN A 85 17.13 6.85 -12.81
C ASN A 85 17.13 6.73 -11.28
N HIS A 86 18.32 6.57 -10.67
CA HIS A 86 18.47 6.38 -9.23
C HIS A 86 18.03 7.60 -8.40
N TRP A 87 18.12 8.84 -8.94
CA TRP A 87 17.64 10.05 -8.28
C TRP A 87 16.12 10.06 -8.12
N VAL A 88 15.40 9.67 -9.18
CA VAL A 88 13.94 9.57 -9.13
C VAL A 88 13.51 8.41 -8.23
N GLY A 89 14.28 7.32 -8.20
CA GLY A 89 14.09 6.24 -7.23
C GLY A 89 14.25 6.72 -5.79
N ALA A 90 15.28 7.54 -5.52
CA ALA A 90 15.47 8.15 -4.21
C ALA A 90 14.34 9.12 -3.84
N LEU A 91 13.88 9.95 -4.77
CA LEU A 91 12.73 10.83 -4.57
C LEU A 91 11.48 10.02 -4.21
N GLY A 92 11.22 8.92 -4.92
CA GLY A 92 10.15 7.97 -4.57
C GLY A 92 10.31 7.39 -3.15
N GLY A 93 11.56 7.10 -2.76
CA GLY A 93 11.89 6.69 -1.39
C GLY A 93 11.60 7.75 -0.34
N MET A 94 11.82 9.02 -0.65
CA MET A 94 11.48 10.13 0.26
C MET A 94 9.96 10.27 0.42
N PHE A 95 9.20 10.17 -0.67
CA PHE A 95 7.73 10.21 -0.58
C PHE A 95 7.17 9.06 0.26
N ILE A 96 7.68 7.83 0.08
CA ILE A 96 7.22 6.70 0.88
C ILE A 96 7.67 6.78 2.35
N LEU A 97 8.79 7.47 2.66
CA LEU A 97 9.17 7.75 4.05
C LEU A 97 8.22 8.73 4.72
N VAL A 98 7.78 9.77 4.00
CA VAL A 98 6.73 10.70 4.47
C VAL A 98 5.45 9.92 4.71
N ASP A 99 5.04 9.08 3.75
CA ASP A 99 3.87 8.23 3.85
C ASP A 99 3.91 7.33 5.10
N TYR A 100 4.97 6.55 5.31
CA TYR A 100 5.10 5.69 6.49
C TYR A 100 5.17 6.46 7.80
N SER A 101 5.80 7.63 7.80
CA SER A 101 5.89 8.45 9.01
C SER A 101 4.52 8.97 9.42
N LEU A 102 3.72 9.42 8.45
CA LEU A 102 2.36 9.89 8.70
C LEU A 102 1.41 8.74 8.99
N THR A 103 1.57 7.58 8.33
CA THR A 103 0.82 6.35 8.66
C THR A 103 1.06 5.93 10.11
N ALA A 104 2.32 5.90 10.57
CA ALA A 104 2.63 5.55 11.95
C ALA A 104 2.01 6.54 12.94
N ALA A 105 2.08 7.84 12.64
CA ALA A 105 1.53 8.90 13.47
C ALA A 105 -0.01 8.81 13.57
N ILE A 106 -0.69 8.82 12.41
CA ILE A 106 -2.16 8.89 12.36
C ILE A 106 -2.80 7.58 12.85
N SER A 107 -2.23 6.42 12.49
CA SER A 107 -2.75 5.13 12.94
C SER A 107 -2.56 4.97 14.45
N CYS A 108 -1.40 5.32 15.00
CA CYS A 108 -1.20 5.21 16.44
C CYS A 108 -2.13 6.16 17.21
N LEU A 109 -2.28 7.41 16.76
CA LEU A 109 -3.17 8.40 17.36
C LEU A 109 -4.63 7.94 17.30
N SER A 110 -5.11 7.56 16.12
CA SER A 110 -6.47 7.05 15.96
C SER A 110 -6.69 5.79 16.80
N GLY A 111 -5.69 4.90 16.91
CA GLY A 111 -5.75 3.74 17.80
C GLY A 111 -5.96 4.11 19.27
N MET A 112 -5.27 5.15 19.77
CA MET A 112 -5.47 5.64 21.13
C MET A 112 -6.84 6.31 21.30
N LEU A 113 -7.31 7.05 20.31
CA LEU A 113 -8.64 7.67 20.32
C LEU A 113 -9.76 6.61 20.30
N TYR A 114 -9.64 5.54 19.51
CA TYR A 114 -10.59 4.42 19.57
C TYR A 114 -10.52 3.69 20.92
N PHE A 115 -9.34 3.53 21.50
CA PHE A 115 -9.20 2.94 22.83
C PHE A 115 -9.83 3.80 23.92
N SER A 116 -9.85 5.13 23.77
CA SER A 116 -10.50 6.03 24.71
C SER A 116 -12.02 5.89 24.74
N VAL A 117 -12.65 5.32 23.71
CA VAL A 117 -14.08 4.95 23.77
C VAL A 117 -14.35 3.93 24.87
N VAL A 118 -13.39 3.02 25.12
CA VAL A 118 -13.48 1.99 26.16
C VAL A 118 -12.95 2.50 27.50
N VAL A 119 -11.93 3.35 27.46
CA VAL A 119 -11.29 3.95 28.63
C VAL A 119 -11.32 5.48 28.52
N PRO A 120 -12.45 6.14 28.84
CA PRO A 120 -12.62 7.59 28.63
C PRO A 120 -11.57 8.47 29.32
N ALA A 121 -11.01 7.98 30.43
CA ALA A 121 -9.93 8.68 31.14
C ALA A 121 -8.66 8.89 30.30
N LEU A 122 -8.49 8.14 29.19
CA LEU A 122 -7.34 8.27 28.29
C LEU A 122 -7.47 9.42 27.30
N GLU A 123 -8.69 9.88 27.00
CA GLU A 123 -8.96 10.89 25.96
C GLU A 123 -8.11 12.18 26.13
N PRO A 124 -8.03 12.81 27.33
CA PRO A 124 -7.20 14.00 27.51
C PRO A 124 -5.70 13.74 27.33
N PHE A 125 -5.28 12.49 27.42
CA PHE A 125 -3.89 12.07 27.31
C PHE A 125 -3.58 11.33 26.00
N ALA A 126 -4.51 11.33 25.03
CA ALA A 126 -4.38 10.56 23.80
C ALA A 126 -3.06 10.84 23.04
N LEU A 127 -2.63 12.09 22.94
CA LEU A 127 -1.36 12.45 22.30
C LEU A 127 -0.16 11.88 23.06
N MET A 128 -0.12 11.98 24.38
CA MET A 128 0.97 11.42 25.19
C MET A 128 0.99 9.90 25.16
N ALA A 129 -0.18 9.27 25.21
CA ALA A 129 -0.32 7.81 25.05
C ALA A 129 0.14 7.35 23.67
N THR A 130 -0.15 8.13 22.62
CA THR A 130 0.34 7.87 21.24
C THR A 130 1.86 7.90 21.18
N ILE A 131 2.49 8.94 21.71
CA ILE A 131 3.95 9.06 21.73
C ILE A 131 4.57 7.91 22.52
N GLY A 132 4.00 7.59 23.70
CA GLY A 132 4.45 6.48 24.53
C GLY A 132 4.35 5.13 23.80
N THR A 133 3.26 4.92 23.05
CA THR A 133 3.04 3.71 22.25
C THR A 133 4.03 3.63 21.07
N LEU A 134 4.29 4.72 20.35
CA LEU A 134 5.30 4.75 19.30
C LEU A 134 6.69 4.41 19.83
N VAL A 135 7.06 4.98 20.99
CA VAL A 135 8.34 4.67 21.65
C VAL A 135 8.40 3.19 22.04
N LEU A 136 7.32 2.65 22.62
CA LEU A 136 7.23 1.22 22.96
C LEU A 136 7.41 0.34 21.71
N LEU A 137 6.72 0.65 20.61
CA LEU A 137 6.87 -0.06 19.34
C LEU A 137 8.30 0.03 18.80
N GLY A 138 8.93 1.21 18.89
CA GLY A 138 10.34 1.39 18.53
C GLY A 138 11.27 0.51 19.37
N VAL A 139 11.04 0.42 20.68
CA VAL A 139 11.80 -0.45 21.59
C VAL A 139 11.59 -1.92 21.22
N LEU A 140 10.35 -2.36 20.95
CA LEU A 140 10.05 -3.73 20.52
C LEU A 140 10.78 -4.09 19.22
N ASN A 141 10.77 -3.20 18.24
CA ASN A 141 11.53 -3.38 16.99
C ASN A 141 13.04 -3.42 17.24
N TRP A 142 13.56 -2.58 18.13
CA TRP A 142 14.97 -2.62 18.52
C TRP A 142 15.32 -3.96 19.19
N LEU A 143 14.42 -4.49 20.02
CA LEU A 143 14.57 -5.80 20.64
C LEU A 143 14.52 -6.96 19.62
N GLY A 144 14.09 -6.69 18.38
CA GLY A 144 13.96 -7.69 17.32
C GLY A 144 12.64 -8.48 17.39
N VAL A 145 11.65 -7.96 18.12
CA VAL A 145 10.30 -8.53 18.14
C VAL A 145 9.60 -8.10 16.85
N SER A 146 9.53 -9.02 15.88
CA SER A 146 8.83 -8.77 14.61
C SER A 146 7.41 -9.32 14.68
N ALA A 147 6.47 -8.56 14.10
CA ALA A 147 5.12 -9.06 13.89
C ALA A 147 5.13 -10.20 12.86
N SER A 148 4.50 -11.32 13.19
CA SER A 148 4.39 -12.43 12.23
C SER A 148 3.18 -12.23 11.33
N ALA A 149 3.24 -12.73 10.08
CA ALA A 149 2.12 -12.71 9.16
C ALA A 149 0.86 -13.44 9.71
N LYS A 150 1.04 -14.34 10.67
CA LYS A 150 -0.08 -15.01 11.36
C LYS A 150 -0.79 -14.06 12.34
N VAL A 151 -0.03 -13.18 13.02
CA VAL A 151 -0.62 -12.13 13.87
C VAL A 151 -1.36 -11.12 13.01
N SER A 152 -0.78 -10.73 11.86
CA SER A 152 -1.49 -9.91 10.87
C SER A 152 -2.80 -10.56 10.42
N LEU A 153 -2.79 -11.88 10.17
CA LEU A 153 -3.99 -12.60 9.78
C LEU A 153 -5.07 -12.58 10.88
N ALA A 154 -4.69 -12.79 12.12
CA ALA A 154 -5.64 -12.71 13.23
C ALA A 154 -6.24 -11.30 13.36
N ALA A 155 -5.39 -10.26 13.42
CA ALA A 155 -5.83 -8.88 13.54
C ALA A 155 -6.71 -8.43 12.35
N ALA A 156 -6.28 -8.70 11.12
CA ALA A 156 -7.03 -8.38 9.90
C ALA A 156 -8.38 -9.10 9.85
N SER A 157 -8.42 -10.39 10.25
CA SER A 157 -9.66 -11.16 10.25
C SER A 157 -10.64 -10.65 11.29
N VAL A 158 -10.20 -10.34 12.50
CA VAL A 158 -11.05 -9.78 13.55
C VAL A 158 -11.63 -8.44 13.12
N ALA A 159 -10.78 -7.51 12.65
CA ALA A 159 -11.23 -6.20 12.20
C ALA A 159 -12.19 -6.28 10.99
N PHE A 160 -11.89 -7.11 10.01
CA PHE A 160 -12.78 -7.31 8.86
C PHE A 160 -14.14 -7.89 9.26
N LEU A 161 -14.16 -8.89 10.16
CA LEU A 161 -15.41 -9.46 10.68
C LEU A 161 -16.19 -8.45 11.50
N SER A 162 -15.52 -7.59 12.28
CA SER A 162 -16.11 -6.46 12.99
C SER A 162 -16.78 -5.48 12.02
N ASP A 163 -16.08 -5.07 10.97
CA ASP A 163 -16.63 -4.18 9.93
C ASP A 163 -17.86 -4.79 9.25
N VAL A 164 -17.80 -6.09 8.92
CA VAL A 164 -18.94 -6.82 8.31
C VAL A 164 -20.11 -6.92 9.28
N ALA A 165 -19.86 -7.23 10.55
CA ALA A 165 -20.89 -7.28 11.59
C ALA A 165 -21.57 -5.92 11.76
N LEU A 166 -20.78 -4.84 11.78
CA LEU A 166 -21.30 -3.48 11.81
C LEU A 166 -22.18 -3.17 10.58
N LEU A 167 -21.71 -3.48 9.37
CA LEU A 167 -22.47 -3.27 8.14
C LEU A 167 -23.78 -4.06 8.17
N LEU A 168 -23.75 -5.34 8.55
CA LEU A 168 -24.95 -6.17 8.66
C LEU A 168 -25.95 -5.61 9.67
N THR A 169 -25.46 -5.11 10.81
CA THR A 169 -26.28 -4.47 11.83
C THR A 169 -26.91 -3.19 11.30
N VAL A 170 -26.16 -2.33 10.63
CA VAL A 170 -26.70 -1.11 10.00
C VAL A 170 -27.77 -1.46 8.95
N PHE A 171 -27.49 -2.42 8.07
CA PHE A 171 -28.47 -2.86 7.04
C PHE A 171 -29.73 -3.49 7.64
N SER A 172 -29.64 -4.14 8.80
CA SER A 172 -30.82 -4.70 9.48
C SER A 172 -31.80 -3.63 9.98
N HIS A 173 -31.32 -2.40 10.19
CA HIS A 173 -32.11 -1.26 10.64
C HIS A 173 -32.53 -0.31 9.49
N LEU A 174 -32.00 -0.52 8.27
CA LEU A 174 -32.29 0.30 7.09
C LEU A 174 -33.23 -0.40 6.12
N SER A 175 -34.36 0.23 5.80
CA SER A 175 -35.15 -0.20 4.63
C SER A 175 -34.42 0.16 3.33
N LEU A 176 -34.75 -0.55 2.23
CA LEU A 176 -34.14 -0.26 0.92
C LEU A 176 -34.41 1.18 0.47
N SER A 177 -35.59 1.73 0.76
CA SER A 177 -35.91 3.13 0.44
C SER A 177 -35.06 4.13 1.23
N GLN A 178 -34.81 3.85 2.51
CA GLN A 178 -33.90 4.65 3.34
C GLN A 178 -32.45 4.58 2.83
N PHE A 179 -31.97 3.39 2.51
CA PHE A 179 -30.64 3.21 1.92
C PHE A 179 -30.47 4.00 0.62
N LEU A 180 -31.43 3.88 -0.31
CA LEU A 180 -31.39 4.64 -1.57
C LEU A 180 -31.48 6.16 -1.36
N SER A 181 -32.16 6.61 -0.31
CA SER A 181 -32.23 8.05 0.04
C SER A 181 -30.90 8.64 0.53
N LEU A 182 -29.92 7.81 0.95
CA LEU A 182 -28.61 8.29 1.36
C LEU A 182 -27.82 8.87 0.18
N PHE A 183 -27.98 8.34 -1.03
CA PHE A 183 -27.24 8.83 -2.20
C PHE A 183 -27.53 10.31 -2.53
N PRO A 184 -28.78 10.77 -2.69
CA PRO A 184 -29.05 12.18 -2.87
C PRO A 184 -28.69 13.03 -1.62
N ARG A 185 -28.76 12.48 -0.41
CA ARG A 185 -28.36 13.17 0.82
C ARG A 185 -26.87 13.50 0.86
N MET A 186 -26.00 12.75 0.18
CA MET A 186 -24.57 13.09 0.06
C MET A 186 -24.36 14.48 -0.57
N PHE A 187 -25.25 14.90 -1.47
CA PHE A 187 -25.15 16.16 -2.19
C PHE A 187 -25.92 17.30 -1.53
N ALA A 188 -26.65 17.02 -0.44
CA ALA A 188 -27.45 18.03 0.25
C ALA A 188 -26.57 19.08 0.94
N GLY A 189 -26.76 20.35 0.57
CA GLY A 189 -26.06 21.48 1.18
C GLY A 189 -24.62 21.73 0.72
N HIS A 190 -24.08 20.94 -0.23
CA HIS A 190 -22.71 21.11 -0.71
C HIS A 190 -22.65 21.24 -2.23
N ALA A 191 -22.03 22.32 -2.70
CA ALA A 191 -21.78 22.52 -4.13
C ALA A 191 -20.51 21.78 -4.57
N LEU A 192 -20.59 21.08 -5.71
CA LEU A 192 -19.43 20.49 -6.37
C LEU A 192 -18.63 21.58 -7.11
N THR A 193 -17.89 22.38 -6.36
CA THR A 193 -16.95 23.34 -6.95
C THR A 193 -15.67 22.63 -7.41
N PRO A 194 -14.89 23.18 -8.35
CA PRO A 194 -13.61 22.62 -8.74
C PRO A 194 -12.66 22.38 -7.53
N VAL A 195 -12.69 23.27 -6.55
CA VAL A 195 -11.88 23.15 -5.32
C VAL A 195 -12.38 21.99 -4.46
N THR A 196 -13.71 21.86 -4.25
CA THR A 196 -14.30 20.75 -3.50
C THR A 196 -14.00 19.42 -4.15
N ILE A 197 -14.05 19.35 -5.50
CA ILE A 197 -13.70 18.14 -6.26
C ILE A 197 -12.22 17.78 -6.06
N LEU A 198 -11.33 18.76 -6.16
CA LEU A 198 -9.89 18.54 -5.97
C LEU A 198 -9.57 18.04 -4.57
N ILE A 199 -10.08 18.73 -3.54
CA ILE A 199 -9.83 18.38 -2.13
C ILE A 199 -10.45 17.01 -1.80
N GLY A 200 -11.72 16.79 -2.18
CA GLY A 200 -12.42 15.54 -1.90
C GLY A 200 -11.83 14.35 -2.62
N PHE A 201 -11.45 14.52 -3.88
CA PHE A 201 -10.79 13.46 -4.65
C PHE A 201 -9.40 13.15 -4.10
N ALA A 202 -8.56 14.16 -3.86
CA ALA A 202 -7.22 13.97 -3.29
C ALA A 202 -7.28 13.33 -1.89
N GLY A 203 -8.15 13.85 -1.01
CA GLY A 203 -8.31 13.33 0.35
C GLY A 203 -8.87 11.91 0.40
N SER A 204 -9.73 11.53 -0.56
CA SER A 204 -10.32 10.19 -0.59
C SER A 204 -9.32 9.08 -0.94
N PHE A 205 -8.16 9.40 -1.55
CA PHE A 205 -7.08 8.41 -1.73
C PHE A 205 -6.53 7.89 -0.41
N LEU A 206 -6.68 8.65 0.67
CA LEU A 206 -6.31 8.22 2.01
C LEU A 206 -7.03 6.91 2.42
N ALA A 207 -8.24 6.69 1.92
CA ALA A 207 -9.00 5.46 2.14
C ALA A 207 -8.33 4.20 1.56
N PHE A 208 -7.36 4.36 0.69
CA PHE A 208 -6.68 3.28 -0.03
C PHE A 208 -5.16 3.29 0.18
N SER A 209 -4.70 4.01 1.18
CA SER A 209 -3.32 4.00 1.67
C SER A 209 -2.96 2.63 2.22
N GLY A 210 -1.73 2.18 1.96
CA GLY A 210 -1.25 0.85 2.34
C GLY A 210 -1.26 -0.17 1.20
N LEU A 211 -1.84 0.16 0.02
CA LEU A 211 -1.84 -0.72 -1.16
C LEU A 211 -0.41 -1.04 -1.63
N GLU A 212 0.51 -0.09 -1.49
CA GLU A 212 1.91 -0.23 -1.89
C GLU A 212 2.66 -1.32 -1.11
N SER A 213 2.20 -1.68 0.09
CA SER A 213 2.81 -2.71 0.94
C SER A 213 2.84 -4.08 0.24
N ILE A 214 1.90 -4.38 -0.68
CA ILE A 214 1.91 -5.61 -1.48
C ILE A 214 3.21 -5.76 -2.30
N SER A 215 3.75 -4.66 -2.82
CA SER A 215 4.96 -4.69 -3.64
C SER A 215 6.21 -5.02 -2.81
N GLN A 216 6.21 -4.70 -1.53
CA GLN A 216 7.28 -5.01 -0.59
C GLN A 216 7.27 -6.49 -0.17
N LEU A 217 6.10 -7.14 -0.24
CA LEU A 217 5.97 -8.57 0.06
C LEU A 217 6.46 -9.47 -1.08
N SER A 218 6.75 -8.93 -2.28
CA SER A 218 7.16 -9.72 -3.46
C SER A 218 8.29 -10.73 -3.18
N PRO A 219 9.37 -10.40 -2.43
CA PRO A 219 10.46 -11.35 -2.16
C PRO A 219 10.03 -12.57 -1.34
N VAL A 220 9.07 -12.38 -0.42
CA VAL A 220 8.62 -13.42 0.53
C VAL A 220 7.35 -14.15 0.07
N MET A 221 6.79 -13.81 -1.09
CA MET A 221 5.62 -14.48 -1.67
C MET A 221 5.96 -15.87 -2.20
N LYS A 222 4.99 -16.80 -2.10
CA LYS A 222 5.04 -18.09 -2.82
C LYS A 222 5.02 -17.87 -4.34
N THR A 223 5.66 -18.76 -5.09
CA THR A 223 5.61 -18.78 -6.55
C THR A 223 4.39 -19.56 -7.05
N PRO A 224 3.73 -19.18 -8.13
CA PRO A 224 4.00 -18.00 -8.98
C PRO A 224 3.47 -16.69 -8.37
N ARG A 225 4.35 -15.70 -8.17
CA ARG A 225 4.03 -14.42 -7.51
C ARG A 225 2.85 -13.68 -8.15
N ARG A 226 2.73 -13.75 -9.50
CA ARG A 226 1.61 -13.16 -10.23
C ARG A 226 0.25 -13.65 -9.71
N ARG A 227 0.13 -14.96 -9.46
CA ARG A 227 -1.12 -15.56 -8.95
C ARG A 227 -1.34 -15.20 -7.48
N VAL A 228 -0.31 -15.32 -6.66
CA VAL A 228 -0.38 -15.03 -5.23
C VAL A 228 -0.72 -13.57 -4.98
N GLY A 229 0.01 -12.64 -5.59
CA GLY A 229 -0.24 -11.20 -5.48
C GLY A 229 -1.58 -10.79 -6.09
N GLY A 230 -1.95 -11.37 -7.25
CA GLY A 230 -3.24 -11.09 -7.89
C GLY A 230 -4.44 -11.52 -7.03
N ILE A 231 -4.41 -12.71 -6.40
CA ILE A 231 -5.46 -13.17 -5.49
C ILE A 231 -5.50 -12.31 -4.23
N ALA A 232 -4.33 -12.01 -3.63
CA ALA A 232 -4.26 -11.16 -2.44
C ALA A 232 -4.87 -9.77 -2.71
N LEU A 233 -4.52 -9.13 -3.83
CA LEU A 233 -5.08 -7.83 -4.22
C LEU A 233 -6.57 -7.90 -4.56
N ALA A 234 -7.04 -8.98 -5.19
CA ALA A 234 -8.46 -9.17 -5.43
C ALA A 234 -9.25 -9.26 -4.11
N LEU A 235 -8.70 -9.97 -3.11
CA LEU A 235 -9.29 -10.00 -1.76
C LEU A 235 -9.28 -8.60 -1.11
N VAL A 236 -8.19 -7.84 -1.24
CA VAL A 236 -8.10 -6.47 -0.72
C VAL A 236 -9.15 -5.57 -1.40
N VAL A 237 -9.28 -5.64 -2.73
CA VAL A 237 -10.28 -4.86 -3.47
C VAL A 237 -11.70 -5.18 -3.02
N VAL A 238 -12.01 -6.45 -2.81
CA VAL A 238 -13.36 -6.85 -2.35
C VAL A 238 -13.60 -6.39 -0.92
N THR A 239 -12.67 -6.63 -0.02
CA THR A 239 -12.85 -6.32 1.41
C THR A 239 -12.90 -4.81 1.64
N ILE A 240 -11.91 -4.05 1.19
CA ILE A 240 -11.84 -2.59 1.38
C ILE A 240 -12.82 -1.86 0.46
N GLY A 241 -12.97 -2.29 -0.79
CA GLY A 241 -13.91 -1.69 -1.73
C GLY A 241 -15.37 -1.81 -1.29
N LEU A 242 -15.69 -2.79 -0.43
CA LEU A 242 -17.01 -2.92 0.20
C LEU A 242 -17.10 -2.11 1.50
N THR A 243 -16.13 -2.28 2.41
CA THR A 243 -16.24 -1.71 3.76
C THR A 243 -15.99 -0.21 3.78
N SER A 244 -14.95 0.29 3.13
CA SER A 244 -14.54 1.70 3.22
C SER A 244 -15.61 2.69 2.71
N PRO A 245 -16.19 2.54 1.50
CA PRO A 245 -17.19 3.49 1.02
C PRO A 245 -18.50 3.40 1.81
N LEU A 246 -18.95 2.19 2.19
CA LEU A 246 -20.20 2.02 2.93
C LEU A 246 -20.07 2.54 4.36
N LEU A 247 -18.99 2.21 5.07
CA LEU A 247 -18.78 2.72 6.43
C LEU A 247 -18.57 4.23 6.44
N THR A 248 -17.89 4.80 5.44
CA THR A 248 -17.78 6.26 5.29
C THR A 248 -19.17 6.88 5.09
N MET A 249 -19.96 6.36 4.17
CA MET A 249 -21.33 6.87 3.91
C MET A 249 -22.21 6.78 5.15
N PHE A 250 -22.23 5.62 5.82
CA PHE A 250 -23.10 5.40 6.98
C PHE A 250 -22.69 6.24 8.17
N SER A 251 -21.39 6.29 8.49
CA SER A 251 -20.89 7.04 9.63
C SER A 251 -21.00 8.56 9.48
N THR A 252 -20.99 9.06 8.23
CA THR A 252 -21.14 10.50 7.97
C THR A 252 -22.58 10.97 7.77
N LEU A 253 -23.50 10.07 7.38
CA LEU A 253 -24.90 10.44 7.06
C LEU A 253 -25.94 9.94 8.07
N LEU A 254 -25.65 8.87 8.83
CA LEU A 254 -26.58 8.33 9.82
C LEU A 254 -26.34 8.88 11.22
N LEU A 255 -25.10 9.26 11.55
CA LEU A 255 -24.82 9.90 12.83
C LEU A 255 -25.33 11.35 12.86
N PRO A 256 -25.70 11.86 14.04
CA PRO A 256 -26.12 13.26 14.21
C PRO A 256 -25.03 14.25 13.81
N GLY A 257 -25.41 15.37 13.20
CA GLY A 257 -24.46 16.38 12.69
C GLY A 257 -23.55 17.00 13.77
N ASN A 258 -24.02 17.09 15.01
CA ASN A 258 -23.22 17.54 16.15
C ASN A 258 -22.12 16.54 16.55
N VAL A 259 -22.29 15.25 16.24
CA VAL A 259 -21.29 14.21 16.47
C VAL A 259 -20.24 14.21 15.35
N VAL A 260 -20.71 14.24 14.11
CA VAL A 260 -19.81 14.18 12.94
C VAL A 260 -18.98 15.44 12.80
N GLY A 261 -19.51 16.59 13.22
CA GLY A 261 -18.82 17.89 13.20
C GLY A 261 -17.94 18.16 14.42
N ASP A 262 -17.97 17.31 15.44
CA ASP A 262 -17.11 17.48 16.62
C ASP A 262 -15.68 17.00 16.33
N PRO A 263 -14.63 17.80 16.62
CA PRO A 263 -13.26 17.46 16.28
C PRO A 263 -12.72 16.17 16.92
N VAL A 264 -13.22 15.80 18.11
CA VAL A 264 -12.80 14.58 18.83
C VAL A 264 -13.64 13.40 18.38
N LEU A 265 -14.97 13.53 18.39
CA LEU A 265 -15.90 12.45 18.03
C LEU A 265 -15.77 12.05 16.56
N SER A 266 -15.45 12.99 15.67
CA SER A 266 -15.20 12.69 14.25
C SER A 266 -14.05 11.72 14.03
N SER A 267 -13.12 11.59 14.98
CA SER A 267 -12.02 10.62 14.90
C SER A 267 -12.43 9.18 15.26
N GLN A 268 -13.69 8.96 15.69
CA GLN A 268 -14.20 7.68 16.22
C GLN A 268 -15.53 7.26 15.58
N LEU A 269 -15.89 7.84 14.43
CA LEU A 269 -17.22 7.73 13.81
C LEU A 269 -17.67 6.28 13.61
N VAL A 270 -16.77 5.36 13.27
CA VAL A 270 -17.14 3.97 12.99
C VAL A 270 -17.58 3.24 14.26
N SER A 271 -16.91 3.49 15.41
CA SER A 271 -17.36 2.91 16.69
C SER A 271 -18.65 3.56 17.19
N LEU A 272 -18.82 4.87 17.00
CA LEU A 272 -20.05 5.57 17.34
C LEU A 272 -21.25 5.08 16.50
N LEU A 273 -21.02 4.77 15.22
CA LEU A 273 -22.00 4.10 14.37
C LEU A 273 -22.37 2.72 14.93
N GLY A 274 -21.39 1.98 15.43
CA GLY A 274 -21.58 0.70 16.15
C GLY A 274 -22.47 0.88 17.36
N GLY A 275 -22.23 1.92 18.15
CA GLY A 275 -23.05 2.26 19.32
C GLY A 275 -24.48 2.60 18.98
N GLN A 276 -24.69 3.38 17.94
CA GLN A 276 -26.04 3.76 17.48
C GLN A 276 -26.82 2.58 16.90
N SER A 277 -26.16 1.67 16.18
CA SER A 277 -26.82 0.57 15.46
C SER A 277 -26.93 -0.70 16.26
N GLY A 278 -25.92 -1.07 17.05
CA GLY A 278 -25.84 -2.34 17.78
C GLY A 278 -25.62 -2.20 19.29
N GLY A 279 -25.71 -0.95 19.81
CA GLY A 279 -25.54 -0.67 21.24
C GLY A 279 -24.09 -0.76 21.73
N MET A 280 -23.92 -0.65 23.06
CA MET A 280 -22.62 -0.54 23.70
C MET A 280 -21.67 -1.71 23.42
N VAL A 281 -22.20 -2.92 23.22
CA VAL A 281 -21.39 -4.13 22.97
C VAL A 281 -20.68 -4.02 21.61
N LEU A 282 -21.43 -3.66 20.56
CA LEU A 282 -20.85 -3.50 19.23
C LEU A 282 -19.91 -2.28 19.17
N GLN A 283 -20.24 -1.18 19.85
CA GLN A 283 -19.37 -0.02 19.98
C GLN A 283 -18.01 -0.38 20.59
N THR A 284 -18.02 -1.10 21.71
CA THR A 284 -16.82 -1.52 22.42
C THR A 284 -15.99 -2.49 21.59
N GLU A 285 -16.65 -3.45 20.93
CA GLU A 285 -15.99 -4.42 20.06
C GLU A 285 -15.28 -3.73 18.89
N VAL A 286 -15.99 -2.86 18.15
CA VAL A 286 -15.42 -2.06 17.06
C VAL A 286 -14.27 -1.18 17.56
N ALA A 287 -14.42 -0.56 18.73
CA ALA A 287 -13.38 0.29 19.31
C ALA A 287 -12.10 -0.49 19.62
N LEU A 288 -12.22 -1.69 20.21
CA LEU A 288 -11.08 -2.54 20.56
C LEU A 288 -10.41 -3.14 19.34
N SER A 289 -11.19 -3.68 18.38
CA SER A 289 -10.65 -4.27 17.16
C SER A 289 -9.95 -3.21 16.29
N ALA A 290 -10.55 -2.02 16.16
CA ALA A 290 -9.96 -0.87 15.46
C ALA A 290 -8.67 -0.42 16.15
N SER A 291 -8.68 -0.19 17.47
CA SER A 291 -7.50 0.21 18.22
C SER A 291 -6.33 -0.77 18.03
N ALA A 292 -6.60 -2.07 18.17
CA ALA A 292 -5.59 -3.10 17.99
C ALA A 292 -5.00 -3.11 16.59
N LEU A 293 -5.85 -3.04 15.55
CA LEU A 293 -5.41 -2.99 14.16
C LEU A 293 -4.59 -1.73 13.87
N LEU A 294 -5.03 -0.57 14.34
CA LEU A 294 -4.39 0.73 14.14
C LEU A 294 -2.98 0.78 14.78
N VAL A 295 -2.84 0.28 16.02
CA VAL A 295 -1.52 0.18 16.67
C VAL A 295 -0.62 -0.82 15.93
N PHE A 296 -1.19 -1.91 15.43
CA PHE A 296 -0.45 -2.88 14.62
C PHE A 296 0.04 -2.24 13.30
N ALA A 297 -0.78 -1.46 12.62
CA ALA A 297 -0.38 -0.73 11.41
C ALA A 297 0.71 0.31 11.68
N ALA A 298 0.65 1.03 12.79
CA ALA A 298 1.73 1.92 13.20
C ALA A 298 3.07 1.18 13.33
N ASN A 299 3.05 -0.04 13.87
CA ASN A 299 4.24 -0.90 13.94
C ASN A 299 4.74 -1.32 12.55
N THR A 300 3.83 -1.71 11.63
CA THR A 300 4.22 -2.09 10.26
C THR A 300 4.79 -0.91 9.49
N ALA A 301 4.26 0.29 9.68
CA ALA A 301 4.78 1.53 9.09
C ALA A 301 6.19 1.86 9.60
N ILE A 302 6.47 1.72 10.90
CA ILE A 302 7.83 1.85 11.46
C ILE A 302 8.79 0.85 10.80
N ILE A 303 8.36 -0.41 10.64
CA ILE A 303 9.14 -1.46 9.98
C ILE A 303 9.41 -1.08 8.51
N GLY A 304 8.38 -0.66 7.78
CA GLY A 304 8.51 -0.17 6.40
C GLY A 304 9.50 0.98 6.29
N ALA A 305 9.36 1.99 7.16
CA ALA A 305 10.22 3.17 7.18
C ALA A 305 11.70 2.82 7.38
N TYR A 306 12.06 1.98 8.37
CA TYR A 306 13.47 1.67 8.57
C TYR A 306 14.07 0.85 7.42
N TYR A 307 13.29 0.01 6.73
CA TYR A 307 13.76 -0.67 5.52
C TYR A 307 14.00 0.30 4.36
N VAL A 308 13.16 1.32 4.19
CA VAL A 308 13.37 2.38 3.18
C VAL A 308 14.58 3.24 3.52
N PHE A 309 14.79 3.60 4.80
CA PHE A 309 16.04 4.27 5.23
C PHE A 309 17.28 3.46 4.86
N MET A 310 17.25 2.16 5.11
CA MET A 310 18.37 1.28 4.72
C MET A 310 18.53 1.18 3.20
N ALA A 311 17.44 1.16 2.42
CA ALA A 311 17.51 1.15 0.96
C ALA A 311 18.14 2.43 0.42
N LEU A 312 17.73 3.60 0.92
CA LEU A 312 18.29 4.90 0.54
C LEU A 312 19.75 5.05 0.99
N ALA A 313 20.12 4.49 2.15
CA ALA A 313 21.52 4.48 2.60
C ALA A 313 22.40 3.59 1.69
N ARG A 314 21.88 2.45 1.19
CA ARG A 314 22.60 1.64 0.19
C ARG A 314 22.76 2.37 -1.15
N MET A 315 21.82 3.22 -1.50
CA MET A 315 21.88 4.08 -2.69
C MET A 315 22.72 5.34 -2.47
N GLN A 316 23.38 5.47 -1.31
CA GLN A 316 24.25 6.61 -0.92
C GLN A 316 23.52 7.96 -0.76
N PHE A 317 22.19 7.98 -0.62
CA PHE A 317 21.43 9.20 -0.31
C PHE A 317 21.37 9.52 1.19
N PHE A 318 21.59 8.51 2.04
CA PHE A 318 21.69 8.66 3.49
C PHE A 318 23.02 8.12 4.02
N PRO A 319 23.48 8.60 5.19
CA PRO A 319 24.72 8.13 5.80
C PRO A 319 24.75 6.62 6.03
N ALA A 320 25.89 5.98 5.77
CA ALA A 320 26.08 4.54 5.93
C ALA A 320 25.86 4.03 7.38
N ILE A 321 25.85 4.94 8.38
CA ILE A 321 25.55 4.60 9.77
C ILE A 321 24.17 3.93 9.93
N LEU A 322 23.21 4.27 9.05
CA LEU A 322 21.86 3.65 9.05
C LEU A 322 21.89 2.16 8.68
N LEU A 323 22.96 1.69 8.05
CA LEU A 323 23.15 0.26 7.74
C LEU A 323 23.71 -0.54 8.91
N GLN A 324 24.22 0.14 9.95
CA GLN A 324 24.83 -0.55 11.08
C GLN A 324 23.81 -1.35 11.87
N ARG A 325 24.17 -2.60 12.15
CA ARG A 325 23.37 -3.52 12.94
C ARG A 325 23.92 -3.69 14.34
N ASN A 326 23.02 -3.81 15.30
CA ASN A 326 23.41 -4.12 16.68
C ASN A 326 24.13 -5.46 16.75
N LYS A 327 25.31 -5.51 17.36
CA LYS A 327 26.15 -6.71 17.48
C LYS A 327 25.46 -7.88 18.20
N ARG A 328 24.56 -7.60 19.16
CA ARG A 328 23.87 -8.65 19.95
C ARG A 328 22.57 -9.13 19.29
N ARG A 329 21.82 -8.27 18.59
CA ARG A 329 20.47 -8.55 18.11
C ARG A 329 20.34 -8.52 16.58
N GLY A 330 21.33 -8.00 15.87
CA GLY A 330 21.32 -7.90 14.41
C GLY A 330 20.34 -6.86 13.85
N THR A 331 19.67 -6.07 14.69
CA THR A 331 18.69 -5.06 14.29
C THR A 331 19.37 -3.76 13.85
N PRO A 332 18.85 -3.03 12.82
CA PRO A 332 19.39 -1.77 12.33
C PRO A 332 18.94 -0.61 13.24
N HIS A 333 19.57 -0.49 14.40
CA HIS A 333 19.13 0.34 15.51
C HIS A 333 19.03 1.85 15.18
N TYR A 334 19.90 2.41 14.35
CA TYR A 334 19.82 3.82 13.96
C TYR A 334 18.64 4.08 13.02
N SER A 335 18.38 3.17 12.08
CA SER A 335 17.23 3.26 11.18
C SER A 335 15.91 3.10 11.95
N ILE A 336 15.85 2.21 12.95
CA ILE A 336 14.69 2.04 13.82
C ILE A 336 14.45 3.30 14.67
N LEU A 337 15.52 3.85 15.27
CA LEU A 337 15.42 5.09 16.04
C LEU A 337 14.84 6.23 15.19
N LEU A 338 15.33 6.40 13.97
CA LEU A 338 14.87 7.45 13.07
C LEU A 338 13.41 7.20 12.63
N ALA A 339 13.06 5.96 12.28
CA ALA A 339 11.71 5.57 11.88
C ALA A 339 10.68 5.73 13.02
N THR A 340 11.13 5.68 14.29
CA THR A 340 10.28 5.90 15.46
C THR A 340 10.18 7.38 15.82
N ALA A 341 11.28 8.14 15.67
CA ALA A 341 11.32 9.54 16.08
C ALA A 341 10.61 10.48 15.09
N ILE A 342 10.71 10.22 13.78
CA ILE A 342 10.12 11.10 12.75
C ILE A 342 8.59 11.21 12.88
N PRO A 343 7.81 10.13 13.11
CA PRO A 343 6.36 10.23 13.31
C PRO A 343 5.93 11.11 14.49
N VAL A 344 6.79 11.31 15.48
CA VAL A 344 6.50 12.18 16.64
C VAL A 344 6.46 13.65 16.23
N ILE A 345 7.24 14.05 15.21
CA ILE A 345 7.30 15.44 14.75
C ILE A 345 5.94 15.94 14.26
N PRO A 346 5.27 15.32 13.28
CA PRO A 346 3.96 15.76 12.83
C PRO A 346 2.89 15.69 13.96
N LEU A 347 2.97 14.72 14.87
CA LEU A 347 2.07 14.66 16.04
C LEU A 347 2.19 15.91 16.92
N LEU A 348 3.42 16.36 17.20
CA LEU A 348 3.65 17.55 18.00
C LEU A 348 3.27 18.84 17.24
N VAL A 349 3.59 18.92 15.94
CA VAL A 349 3.28 20.09 15.10
C VAL A 349 1.78 20.28 14.93
N THR A 350 1.02 19.19 14.80
CA THR A 350 -0.44 19.24 14.62
C THR A 350 -1.22 19.23 15.94
N ASP A 351 -0.52 19.14 17.07
CA ASP A 351 -1.13 18.99 18.40
C ASP A 351 -2.11 17.79 18.44
N GLY A 352 -1.75 16.70 17.76
CA GLY A 352 -2.57 15.49 17.68
C GLY A 352 -3.91 15.68 16.93
N LYS A 353 -4.03 16.64 16.03
CA LYS A 353 -5.24 16.83 15.21
C LYS A 353 -5.23 15.89 14.03
N VAL A 354 -6.08 14.84 14.07
CA VAL A 354 -6.18 13.79 13.05
C VAL A 354 -6.44 14.36 11.66
N GLY A 355 -7.29 15.41 11.54
CA GLY A 355 -7.58 16.06 10.26
C GLY A 355 -6.34 16.63 9.58
N LEU A 356 -5.52 17.40 10.32
CA LEU A 356 -4.28 17.98 9.78
C LEU A 356 -3.26 16.91 9.38
N LEU A 357 -3.14 15.84 10.17
CA LEU A 357 -2.29 14.68 9.81
C LEU A 357 -2.74 14.03 8.52
N GLY A 358 -4.07 13.87 8.33
CA GLY A 358 -4.64 13.31 7.12
C GLY A 358 -4.39 14.16 5.88
N ASP A 359 -4.52 15.50 6.00
CA ASP A 359 -4.26 16.43 4.90
C ASP A 359 -2.79 16.36 4.47
N MET A 360 -1.85 16.33 5.42
CA MET A 360 -0.42 16.15 5.14
C MET A 360 -0.14 14.81 4.46
N TYR A 361 -0.86 13.77 4.87
CA TYR A 361 -0.67 12.40 4.38
C TYR A 361 -1.06 12.22 2.91
N ALA A 362 -2.16 12.83 2.47
CA ALA A 362 -2.65 12.70 1.11
C ALA A 362 -1.61 13.11 0.05
N PHE A 363 -0.76 14.10 0.34
CA PHE A 363 0.29 14.55 -0.60
C PHE A 363 1.38 13.51 -0.81
N GLY A 364 1.92 12.90 0.26
CA GLY A 364 2.97 11.88 0.17
C GLY A 364 2.50 10.65 -0.60
N LEU A 365 1.31 10.18 -0.28
CA LEU A 365 0.68 9.00 -0.87
C LEU A 365 0.44 9.16 -2.39
N LEU A 366 -0.18 10.27 -2.80
CA LEU A 366 -0.45 10.54 -4.22
C LEU A 366 0.83 10.63 -5.05
N ALA A 367 1.89 11.23 -4.51
CA ALA A 367 3.18 11.31 -5.18
C ALA A 367 3.80 9.91 -5.37
N ALA A 368 3.75 9.04 -4.36
CA ALA A 368 4.26 7.67 -4.42
C ALA A 368 3.48 6.82 -5.44
N PHE A 369 2.14 6.90 -5.45
CA PHE A 369 1.30 6.21 -6.43
C PHE A 369 1.56 6.69 -7.86
N THR A 370 1.68 8.00 -8.05
CA THR A 370 1.95 8.60 -9.36
C THR A 370 3.29 8.13 -9.91
N LEU A 371 4.35 8.16 -9.10
CA LEU A 371 5.67 7.69 -9.51
C LEU A 371 5.70 6.18 -9.82
N THR A 372 4.98 5.37 -9.04
CA THR A 372 4.88 3.93 -9.29
C THR A 372 4.16 3.65 -10.62
N CYS A 373 3.02 4.30 -10.86
CA CYS A 373 2.24 4.12 -12.09
C CYS A 373 3.00 4.60 -13.32
N LEU A 374 3.60 5.79 -13.25
CA LEU A 374 4.40 6.36 -14.32
C LEU A 374 5.62 5.50 -14.63
N GLY A 375 6.34 5.05 -13.60
CA GLY A 375 7.48 4.16 -13.75
C GLY A 375 7.10 2.85 -14.44
N LEU A 376 6.00 2.22 -14.03
CA LEU A 376 5.51 1.00 -14.67
C LEU A 376 5.17 1.23 -16.17
N ASP A 377 4.53 2.35 -16.50
CA ASP A 377 4.16 2.67 -17.89
C ASP A 377 5.39 2.94 -18.75
N ILE A 378 6.45 3.57 -18.20
CA ILE A 378 7.73 3.75 -18.90
C ILE A 378 8.39 2.39 -19.20
N VAL A 379 8.41 1.47 -18.20
CA VAL A 379 8.95 0.11 -18.40
C VAL A 379 8.18 -0.62 -19.49
N ARG A 380 6.84 -0.61 -19.45
CA ARG A 380 5.97 -1.20 -20.48
C ARG A 380 6.26 -0.62 -21.87
N HIS A 381 6.43 0.69 -21.96
CA HIS A 381 6.71 1.35 -23.24
C HIS A 381 8.05 0.91 -23.83
N ARG A 382 9.10 0.85 -22.99
CA ARG A 382 10.44 0.38 -23.41
C ARG A 382 10.40 -1.06 -23.91
N GLU A 383 9.73 -1.97 -23.19
CA GLU A 383 9.60 -3.37 -23.60
C GLU A 383 8.84 -3.52 -24.92
N ARG A 384 7.73 -2.78 -25.10
CA ARG A 384 6.98 -2.78 -26.36
C ARG A 384 7.83 -2.27 -27.54
N ARG A 385 8.64 -1.24 -27.33
CA ARG A 385 9.59 -0.75 -28.36
C ARG A 385 10.65 -1.79 -28.70
N ALA A 386 11.26 -2.41 -27.69
CA ALA A 386 12.24 -3.46 -27.88
C ALA A 386 11.64 -4.69 -28.61
N ALA A 387 10.44 -5.13 -28.24
CA ALA A 387 9.76 -6.21 -28.91
C ALA A 387 9.39 -5.91 -30.36
N ARG A 388 9.01 -4.66 -30.67
CA ARG A 388 8.77 -4.21 -32.06
C ARG A 388 10.06 -4.19 -32.89
N ALA A 389 11.16 -3.69 -32.32
CA ALA A 389 12.46 -3.66 -32.97
C ALA A 389 12.96 -5.11 -33.27
N ALA A 390 12.82 -6.02 -32.30
CA ALA A 390 13.19 -7.43 -32.49
C ALA A 390 12.37 -8.11 -33.59
N ARG A 391 11.06 -7.82 -33.70
CA ARG A 391 10.22 -8.34 -34.79
C ARG A 391 10.59 -7.75 -36.14
N GLY A 392 10.97 -6.46 -36.21
CA GLY A 392 11.45 -5.80 -37.41
C GLY A 392 12.79 -6.39 -37.92
N LEU A 393 13.66 -6.83 -36.99
CA LEU A 393 14.91 -7.50 -37.33
C LEU A 393 14.70 -8.99 -37.73
N ALA A 394 13.64 -9.63 -37.25
CA ALA A 394 13.31 -11.02 -37.57
C ALA A 394 12.62 -11.19 -38.95
N TYR A 395 12.15 -10.12 -39.55
CA TYR A 395 11.64 -10.10 -40.93
C TYR A 395 12.50 -9.09 -41.74
N PRO A 396 13.63 -9.52 -42.38
CA PRO A 396 14.17 -8.75 -43.47
C PRO A 396 13.04 -8.63 -44.49
N ALA A 397 12.80 -7.39 -44.95
CA ALA A 397 11.82 -7.13 -45.99
C ALA A 397 12.06 -8.14 -47.10
N ALA A 398 11.07 -8.98 -47.42
CA ALA A 398 11.12 -9.80 -48.62
C ALA A 398 11.32 -8.82 -49.77
N GLU A 399 12.48 -8.87 -50.42
CA GLU A 399 12.66 -8.19 -51.66
C GLU A 399 11.54 -8.61 -52.59
N PRO A 400 10.86 -7.66 -53.26
CA PRO A 400 9.89 -8.02 -54.26
C PRO A 400 10.63 -8.85 -55.30
N LEU A 401 10.18 -10.08 -55.49
CA LEU A 401 10.63 -10.95 -56.57
C LEU A 401 10.45 -10.17 -57.88
N GLY A 402 11.53 -9.51 -58.32
CA GLY A 402 11.61 -8.92 -59.64
C GLY A 402 11.44 -10.02 -60.66
N ASP A 403 10.45 -9.82 -61.52
CA ASP A 403 10.18 -10.55 -62.73
C ASP A 403 11.49 -10.81 -63.48
N ARG A 404 12.00 -12.06 -63.43
CA ARG A 404 13.09 -12.55 -64.25
C ARG A 404 12.54 -13.49 -65.30
N SER A 405 11.96 -12.91 -66.33
CA SER A 405 11.86 -13.51 -67.63
C SER A 405 13.14 -13.21 -68.43
N GLY A 406 14.03 -14.18 -68.60
CA GLY A 406 15.21 -14.05 -69.43
C GLY A 406 16.04 -15.35 -69.42
N PRO A 407 16.65 -15.79 -70.55
CA PRO A 407 16.70 -17.17 -70.96
C PRO A 407 17.87 -17.99 -70.41
N GLU A 408 17.67 -19.32 -70.46
CA GLU A 408 18.62 -20.40 -70.18
C GLU A 408 19.96 -20.23 -70.94
N THR A 409 21.07 -20.37 -70.20
CA THR A 409 22.28 -20.96 -70.77
C THR A 409 22.98 -21.80 -69.70
N ARG A 410 23.13 -23.06 -70.06
CA ARG A 410 23.95 -24.12 -69.49
C ARG A 410 25.34 -23.66 -69.08
N ARG A 411 25.83 -24.09 -67.95
CA ARG A 411 27.10 -24.85 -67.84
C ARG A 411 27.28 -25.42 -66.43
N ASP A 412 27.64 -26.70 -66.48
CA ASP A 412 28.12 -27.57 -65.44
C ASP A 412 29.43 -27.09 -64.81
N GLU A 413 29.65 -27.62 -63.65
CA GLU A 413 30.91 -27.96 -62.97
C GLU A 413 31.21 -27.26 -61.67
N ALA A 414 31.44 -28.13 -60.76
CA ALA A 414 32.41 -28.20 -59.64
C ALA A 414 31.84 -28.25 -58.24
N ALA A 415 31.90 -29.48 -57.73
CA ALA A 415 31.79 -29.83 -56.36
C ALA A 415 32.86 -29.15 -55.49
N GLY A 416 32.45 -28.67 -54.35
CA GLY A 416 33.32 -28.19 -53.30
C GLY A 416 32.61 -28.20 -51.98
N ALA A 417 32.70 -29.31 -51.25
CA ALA A 417 32.23 -29.45 -49.91
C ALA A 417 32.94 -28.48 -48.95
N ILE A 418 32.20 -27.63 -48.21
CA ILE A 418 32.72 -26.98 -47.03
C ILE A 418 31.76 -27.28 -45.87
N ALA A 419 32.34 -27.95 -44.86
CA ALA A 419 31.72 -28.37 -43.59
C ALA A 419 31.28 -27.15 -42.77
N PRO A 420 30.28 -27.29 -41.88
CA PRO A 420 29.88 -26.24 -40.96
C PRO A 420 30.92 -26.09 -39.84
N PRO A 421 31.18 -24.88 -39.36
CA PRO A 421 32.06 -24.67 -38.22
C PRO A 421 31.37 -25.05 -36.90
N SER A 422 32.18 -25.73 -36.07
CA SER A 422 31.89 -26.21 -34.74
C SER A 422 31.44 -25.11 -33.79
N SER A 423 30.47 -25.49 -32.96
CA SER A 423 30.13 -24.82 -31.69
C SER A 423 31.37 -24.56 -30.83
N THR A 424 31.65 -23.32 -30.49
CA THR A 424 32.43 -23.01 -29.28
C THR A 424 32.15 -21.55 -28.80
N GLU A 425 31.91 -21.46 -27.49
CA GLU A 425 32.04 -20.30 -26.61
C GLU A 425 30.91 -19.29 -26.51
N LEU A 426 30.03 -19.61 -25.53
CA LEU A 426 29.33 -18.60 -24.73
C LEU A 426 30.32 -18.06 -23.65
N PRO A 427 30.43 -16.74 -23.45
CA PRO A 427 31.26 -16.22 -22.39
C PRO A 427 30.61 -16.44 -21.01
N ALA A 428 31.39 -17.00 -20.13
CA ALA A 428 31.10 -17.13 -18.69
C ALA A 428 31.02 -15.73 -18.07
N THR A 429 29.88 -15.36 -17.52
CA THR A 429 29.76 -14.19 -16.67
C THR A 429 28.71 -14.48 -15.63
N VAL A 430 29.11 -14.59 -14.40
CA VAL A 430 28.37 -14.18 -13.18
C VAL A 430 29.17 -14.49 -11.91
N ASP A 431 30.26 -15.27 -11.96
CA ASP A 431 30.97 -15.68 -10.74
C ASP A 431 32.23 -14.87 -10.36
N GLN A 432 32.52 -13.74 -11.05
CA GLN A 432 33.72 -12.92 -10.74
C GLN A 432 33.46 -11.65 -9.93
N LEU A 433 32.24 -11.40 -9.43
CA LEU A 433 31.94 -10.23 -8.57
C LEU A 433 31.73 -10.59 -7.09
N LYS A 434 32.32 -11.70 -6.63
CA LYS A 434 32.28 -12.11 -5.21
C LYS A 434 33.61 -12.02 -4.48
N ALA A 435 34.61 -11.40 -5.07
CA ALA A 435 35.91 -11.21 -4.44
C ALA A 435 36.46 -9.80 -4.72
N GLU A 436 35.82 -8.78 -4.13
CA GLU A 436 36.44 -7.49 -3.72
C GLU A 436 35.56 -6.83 -2.67
#